data_ba94885f98cb6974c5f1d8a61520f212
#
_entry.id   ba94885f98cb6974c5f1d8a61520f212
#
_cell.length_a   1.000
_cell.length_b   1.000
_cell.length_c   1.000
_cell.angle_alpha   90.00
_cell.angle_beta   90.00
_cell.angle_gamma   90.00
#
_symmetry.space_group_name_H-M   'P 1'
#
loop_
_entity.id
_entity.type
_entity.pdbx_description
1 polymer ?
#
loop_
_entity_poly.entity_id
_entity_poly.type
_entity_poly.pdbx_seq_one_letter_code
_entity_poly.pdbx_strand_id
1 'polypeptide(L)'
;MIRAIFLLVSVWLVAPGPVASHANIQDSPFTKEEAAISNQIRHLRELADDVRARTTRQLALDIRRLTGAPHKLDLAFGLANLSTEGDFGHDTLQEVATTLAEALRDDPAPMMGDQPAPPYMQLAQLIRYEQVKVSLDHPQLTAAMAKLDEDNKIRQNADFTLTDLQGKSWSLKALRGKVVMVNFWATWCQPCRREMPDLDALYKRFKDQGLVILGISDEEAAKVKQLLAEQKVSYPILLDPGRKVNEAFRIEGIPKNFVYDREGKLVAQSIDMRTQKQFLAMLAQAGLH
;
A
#
# COMPACT_ATOMS: atom_id res chain seq x y z
N MET A 1 -15.59 -54.59 -63.35
CA MET A 1 -14.47 -53.69 -63.61
C MET A 1 -14.78 -52.40 -62.92
N ILE A 2 -14.28 -52.18 -61.73
CA ILE A 2 -14.49 -50.91 -61.00
C ILE A 2 -13.08 -50.36 -60.75
N ARG A 3 -12.79 -49.22 -61.39
CA ARG A 3 -11.55 -48.46 -61.19
C ARG A 3 -11.62 -47.63 -59.89
N ALA A 4 -10.76 -47.90 -58.94
CA ALA A 4 -10.56 -47.10 -57.77
C ALA A 4 -9.65 -45.91 -58.11
N ILE A 5 -10.13 -44.71 -57.88
CA ILE A 5 -9.38 -43.47 -58.02
C ILE A 5 -8.77 -43.14 -56.62
N PHE A 6 -7.44 -43.23 -56.51
CA PHE A 6 -6.70 -42.76 -55.34
C PHE A 6 -6.52 -41.22 -55.43
N LEU A 7 -7.17 -40.48 -54.53
CA LEU A 7 -6.90 -39.07 -54.29
C LEU A 7 -5.73 -38.92 -53.31
N LEU A 8 -4.59 -38.46 -53.82
CA LEU A 8 -3.44 -38.07 -52.99
C LEU A 8 -3.76 -36.70 -52.36
N VAL A 9 -4.00 -36.74 -51.04
CA VAL A 9 -4.09 -35.54 -50.20
C VAL A 9 -2.68 -35.14 -49.78
N SER A 10 -2.14 -34.10 -50.37
CA SER A 10 -0.85 -33.51 -49.95
C SER A 10 -1.05 -32.71 -48.67
N VAL A 11 -0.61 -33.26 -47.53
CA VAL A 11 -0.53 -32.56 -46.24
C VAL A 11 0.70 -31.65 -46.27
N TRP A 12 0.47 -30.36 -46.36
CA TRP A 12 1.51 -29.35 -46.13
C TRP A 12 1.79 -29.26 -44.64
N LEU A 13 2.93 -29.78 -44.21
CA LEU A 13 3.49 -29.54 -42.87
C LEU A 13 3.95 -28.06 -42.83
N VAL A 14 3.15 -27.21 -42.19
CA VAL A 14 3.56 -25.87 -41.80
C VAL A 14 4.52 -26.06 -40.62
N ALA A 15 5.82 -25.85 -40.84
CA ALA A 15 6.80 -25.80 -39.77
C ALA A 15 6.43 -24.64 -38.80
N PRO A 16 6.40 -24.88 -37.48
CA PRO A 16 6.24 -23.77 -36.54
C PRO A 16 7.44 -22.83 -36.69
N GLY A 17 7.16 -21.57 -37.00
CA GLY A 17 8.15 -20.52 -36.97
C GLY A 17 8.83 -20.42 -35.59
N PRO A 18 10.04 -19.88 -35.51
CA PRO A 18 10.75 -19.75 -34.23
C PRO A 18 9.85 -18.92 -33.29
N VAL A 19 9.36 -19.56 -32.23
CA VAL A 19 8.80 -18.87 -31.09
C VAL A 19 9.96 -18.06 -30.51
N ALA A 20 9.92 -16.72 -30.68
CA ALA A 20 10.85 -15.85 -30.02
C ALA A 20 10.76 -16.16 -28.51
N SER A 21 11.82 -16.80 -27.98
CA SER A 21 11.94 -16.96 -26.55
C SER A 21 11.95 -15.55 -25.95
N HIS A 22 10.90 -15.20 -25.22
CA HIS A 22 10.98 -14.08 -24.28
C HIS A 22 12.09 -14.48 -23.28
N ALA A 23 13.31 -14.08 -23.59
CA ALA A 23 14.41 -14.12 -22.62
C ALA A 23 13.88 -13.43 -21.36
N ASN A 24 13.98 -14.09 -20.23
CA ASN A 24 13.47 -13.62 -18.95
C ASN A 24 14.21 -12.31 -18.63
N ILE A 25 13.60 -11.15 -18.91
CA ILE A 25 14.18 -9.82 -18.70
C ILE A 25 14.59 -9.65 -17.23
N GLN A 26 13.90 -10.36 -16.31
CA GLN A 26 14.19 -10.38 -14.87
C GLN A 26 15.57 -10.98 -14.50
N ASP A 27 16.21 -11.76 -15.39
CA ASP A 27 17.52 -12.34 -15.14
C ASP A 27 18.70 -11.49 -15.70
N SER A 28 18.40 -10.34 -16.30
CA SER A 28 19.48 -9.46 -16.79
C SER A 28 20.13 -8.71 -15.61
N PRO A 29 21.48 -8.52 -15.62
CA PRO A 29 22.12 -7.73 -14.58
C PRO A 29 21.70 -6.25 -14.70
N PHE A 30 21.59 -5.56 -13.56
CA PHE A 30 21.41 -4.12 -13.54
C PHE A 30 22.49 -3.41 -14.37
N THR A 31 22.10 -2.47 -15.19
CA THR A 31 23.05 -1.53 -15.77
C THR A 31 23.73 -0.71 -14.67
N LYS A 32 24.84 -0.05 -14.99
CA LYS A 32 25.55 0.79 -14.02
C LYS A 32 24.66 1.91 -13.45
N GLU A 33 23.79 2.48 -14.27
CA GLU A 33 22.87 3.55 -13.90
C GLU A 33 21.74 3.01 -13.01
N GLU A 34 21.13 1.88 -13.38
CA GLU A 34 20.12 1.21 -12.56
C GLU A 34 20.65 0.80 -11.19
N ALA A 35 21.87 0.24 -11.14
CA ALA A 35 22.52 -0.15 -9.89
C ALA A 35 22.74 1.05 -8.96
N ALA A 36 23.14 2.20 -9.51
CA ALA A 36 23.33 3.43 -8.74
C ALA A 36 22.00 3.94 -8.16
N ILE A 37 20.91 3.94 -8.95
CA ILE A 37 19.56 4.31 -8.52
C ILE A 37 19.04 3.32 -7.48
N SER A 38 19.15 2.01 -7.73
CA SER A 38 18.73 0.96 -6.78
C SER A 38 19.43 1.11 -5.44
N ASN A 39 20.74 1.43 -5.45
CA ASN A 39 21.48 1.67 -4.22
C ASN A 39 20.95 2.88 -3.44
N GLN A 40 20.62 3.98 -4.10
CA GLN A 40 20.03 5.16 -3.45
C GLN A 40 18.65 4.86 -2.88
N ILE A 41 17.78 4.12 -3.60
CA ILE A 41 16.47 3.70 -3.14
C ILE A 41 16.59 2.90 -1.83
N ARG A 42 17.53 1.96 -1.73
CA ARG A 42 17.74 1.14 -0.52
C ARG A 42 18.10 1.96 0.72
N HIS A 43 18.80 3.09 0.53
CA HIS A 43 19.25 3.94 1.64
C HIS A 43 18.33 5.13 1.92
N LEU A 44 17.18 5.26 1.22
CA LEU A 44 16.24 6.37 1.43
C LEU A 44 15.74 6.48 2.88
N ARG A 45 15.54 5.34 3.56
CA ARG A 45 15.06 5.33 4.97
C ARG A 45 16.07 5.88 5.97
N GLU A 46 17.34 5.99 5.58
CA GLU A 46 18.43 6.51 6.41
C GLU A 46 18.53 8.04 6.36
N LEU A 47 17.84 8.66 5.38
CA LEU A 47 17.86 10.11 5.19
C LEU A 47 16.86 10.81 6.12
N ALA A 48 17.18 12.04 6.51
CA ALA A 48 16.22 12.93 7.16
C ALA A 48 15.02 13.22 6.23
N ASP A 49 13.83 13.42 6.78
CA ASP A 49 12.58 13.45 6.03
C ASP A 49 12.56 14.48 4.89
N ASP A 50 13.09 15.69 5.13
CA ASP A 50 13.18 16.74 4.11
C ASP A 50 14.16 16.41 2.99
N VAL A 51 15.28 15.76 3.32
CA VAL A 51 16.27 15.27 2.34
C VAL A 51 15.67 14.10 1.58
N ARG A 52 15.00 13.19 2.27
CA ARG A 52 14.37 12.01 1.70
C ARG A 52 13.33 12.39 0.63
N ALA A 53 12.46 13.36 0.92
CA ALA A 53 11.47 13.85 -0.04
C ALA A 53 12.10 14.40 -1.33
N ARG A 54 13.14 15.25 -1.20
CA ARG A 54 13.87 15.81 -2.36
C ARG A 54 14.59 14.72 -3.15
N THR A 55 15.26 13.79 -2.46
CA THR A 55 15.97 12.68 -3.10
C THR A 55 14.98 11.77 -3.84
N THR A 56 13.84 11.47 -3.25
CA THR A 56 12.78 10.66 -3.89
C THR A 56 12.28 11.32 -5.18
N ARG A 57 12.04 12.64 -5.17
CA ARG A 57 11.65 13.37 -6.37
C ARG A 57 12.73 13.30 -7.45
N GLN A 58 13.99 13.48 -7.07
CA GLN A 58 15.11 13.40 -8.04
C GLN A 58 15.24 12.00 -8.63
N LEU A 59 15.14 10.95 -7.79
CA LEU A 59 15.16 9.56 -8.25
C LEU A 59 14.01 9.24 -9.22
N ALA A 60 12.80 9.76 -8.98
CA ALA A 60 11.70 9.60 -9.91
C ALA A 60 12.04 10.18 -11.30
N LEU A 61 12.63 11.37 -11.34
CA LEU A 61 13.06 11.98 -12.59
C LEU A 61 14.21 11.21 -13.27
N ASP A 62 15.15 10.68 -12.51
CA ASP A 62 16.28 9.91 -13.04
C ASP A 62 15.82 8.56 -13.61
N ILE A 63 14.91 7.84 -12.92
CA ILE A 63 14.28 6.62 -13.43
C ILE A 63 13.53 6.90 -14.74
N ARG A 64 12.84 8.01 -14.84
CA ARG A 64 12.09 8.39 -16.05
C ARG A 64 13.01 8.58 -17.26
N ARG A 65 14.23 9.08 -17.05
CA ARG A 65 15.23 9.29 -18.10
C ARG A 65 15.90 8.01 -18.57
N LEU A 66 15.81 6.91 -17.82
CA LEU A 66 16.36 5.63 -18.23
C LEU A 66 15.73 5.18 -19.56
N THR A 67 16.55 4.84 -20.53
CA THR A 67 16.13 4.31 -21.85
C THR A 67 16.68 2.91 -22.04
N GLY A 68 15.82 1.97 -22.48
CA GLY A 68 16.24 0.58 -22.69
C GLY A 68 16.70 -0.14 -21.40
N ALA A 69 16.25 0.34 -20.23
CA ALA A 69 16.64 -0.19 -18.92
C ALA A 69 15.68 -1.32 -18.51
N PRO A 70 16.16 -2.56 -18.41
CA PRO A 70 15.29 -3.72 -18.17
C PRO A 70 14.59 -3.71 -16.80
N HIS A 71 15.14 -2.98 -15.81
CA HIS A 71 14.59 -2.90 -14.45
C HIS A 71 13.94 -1.55 -14.14
N LYS A 72 13.60 -0.76 -15.17
CA LYS A 72 12.94 0.55 -14.96
C LYS A 72 11.65 0.44 -14.14
N LEU A 73 10.83 -0.57 -14.43
CA LEU A 73 9.59 -0.81 -13.69
C LEU A 73 9.85 -1.19 -12.23
N ASP A 74 10.82 -2.06 -11.98
CA ASP A 74 11.18 -2.48 -10.61
C ASP A 74 11.66 -1.30 -9.77
N LEU A 75 12.49 -0.42 -10.36
CA LEU A 75 12.98 0.80 -9.72
C LEU A 75 11.84 1.78 -9.42
N ALA A 76 10.95 2.00 -10.39
CA ALA A 76 9.80 2.88 -10.23
C ALA A 76 8.82 2.37 -9.16
N PHE A 77 8.55 1.06 -9.15
CA PHE A 77 7.69 0.42 -8.17
C PHE A 77 8.32 0.45 -6.77
N GLY A 78 9.60 0.11 -6.64
CA GLY A 78 10.34 0.18 -5.37
C GLY A 78 10.34 1.60 -4.79
N LEU A 79 10.55 2.62 -5.63
CA LEU A 79 10.48 4.02 -5.21
C LEU A 79 9.07 4.41 -4.76
N ALA A 80 8.03 3.97 -5.49
CA ALA A 80 6.63 4.25 -5.17
C ALA A 80 6.22 3.66 -3.81
N ASN A 81 6.66 2.44 -3.50
CA ASN A 81 6.41 1.81 -2.20
C ASN A 81 7.01 2.61 -1.04
N LEU A 82 8.25 3.10 -1.21
CA LEU A 82 8.93 3.86 -0.15
C LEU A 82 8.40 5.29 0.00
N SER A 83 7.81 5.86 -1.04
CA SER A 83 7.30 7.23 -1.05
C SER A 83 6.03 7.43 -0.23
N THR A 84 5.38 6.35 0.22
CA THR A 84 4.18 6.40 1.06
C THR A 84 4.49 6.28 2.57
N GLU A 85 5.76 6.11 2.94
CA GLU A 85 6.22 5.99 4.32
C GLU A 85 6.56 7.36 4.94
N GLY A 86 5.59 8.26 5.06
CA GLY A 86 5.76 9.60 5.65
C GLY A 86 5.21 10.73 4.77
N ASP A 87 5.54 11.97 5.10
CA ASP A 87 5.11 13.17 4.36
C ASP A 87 6.15 13.59 3.32
N PHE A 88 6.00 13.12 2.10
CA PHE A 88 6.87 13.47 0.97
C PHE A 88 6.37 14.71 0.21
N GLY A 89 5.18 15.20 0.52
CA GLY A 89 4.52 16.28 -0.20
C GLY A 89 3.89 15.83 -1.53
N HIS A 90 2.80 16.48 -1.88
CA HIS A 90 2.00 16.11 -3.07
C HIS A 90 2.81 16.14 -4.38
N ASP A 91 3.67 17.15 -4.58
CA ASP A 91 4.47 17.27 -5.80
C ASP A 91 5.45 16.09 -5.97
N THR A 92 6.06 15.63 -4.89
CA THR A 92 6.94 14.45 -4.93
C THR A 92 6.15 13.20 -5.29
N LEU A 93 4.99 12.99 -4.65
CA LEU A 93 4.12 11.84 -4.93
C LEU A 93 3.56 11.89 -6.36
N GLN A 94 3.30 13.09 -6.89
CA GLN A 94 2.89 13.27 -8.29
C GLN A 94 3.99 12.82 -9.27
N GLU A 95 5.26 13.19 -9.02
CA GLU A 95 6.39 12.76 -9.86
C GLU A 95 6.60 11.25 -9.78
N VAL A 96 6.52 10.67 -8.59
CA VAL A 96 6.64 9.22 -8.38
C VAL A 96 5.53 8.46 -9.12
N ALA A 97 4.27 8.89 -8.98
CA ALA A 97 3.14 8.26 -9.65
C ALA A 97 3.22 8.37 -11.17
N THR A 98 3.67 9.54 -11.67
CA THR A 98 3.90 9.75 -13.11
C THR A 98 4.97 8.79 -13.62
N THR A 99 6.08 8.65 -12.89
CA THR A 99 7.20 7.75 -13.24
C THR A 99 6.74 6.29 -13.27
N LEU A 100 5.96 5.85 -12.27
CA LEU A 100 5.41 4.50 -12.24
C LEU A 100 4.41 4.25 -13.39
N ALA A 101 3.56 5.23 -13.70
CA ALA A 101 2.61 5.12 -14.80
C ALA A 101 3.32 5.05 -16.16
N GLU A 102 4.40 5.81 -16.37
CA GLU A 102 5.22 5.73 -17.58
C GLU A 102 5.94 4.39 -17.69
N ALA A 103 6.56 3.91 -16.59
CA ALA A 103 7.20 2.60 -16.58
C ALA A 103 6.21 1.45 -16.90
N LEU A 104 5.01 1.51 -16.36
CA LEU A 104 3.93 0.54 -16.64
C LEU A 104 3.39 0.63 -18.08
N ARG A 105 3.49 1.79 -18.73
CA ARG A 105 3.15 1.95 -20.14
C ARG A 105 4.20 1.35 -21.04
N ASP A 106 5.48 1.56 -20.69
CA ASP A 106 6.63 1.06 -21.45
C ASP A 106 6.77 -0.47 -21.31
N ASP A 107 6.57 -1.00 -20.11
CA ASP A 107 6.68 -2.42 -19.76
C ASP A 107 5.53 -2.83 -18.83
N PRO A 108 4.38 -3.27 -19.37
CA PRO A 108 3.22 -3.67 -18.58
C PRO A 108 3.51 -4.92 -17.72
N ALA A 109 3.37 -4.79 -16.40
CA ALA A 109 3.49 -5.93 -15.49
C ALA A 109 2.43 -7.01 -15.77
N PRO A 110 2.80 -8.30 -15.81
CA PRO A 110 1.84 -9.39 -16.00
C PRO A 110 0.89 -9.50 -14.80
N MET A 111 -0.35 -9.97 -15.05
CA MET A 111 -1.28 -10.26 -13.96
C MET A 111 -0.74 -11.35 -13.03
N MET A 112 -1.10 -11.26 -11.75
CA MET A 112 -0.82 -12.32 -10.76
C MET A 112 -2.09 -13.14 -10.54
N GLY A 113 -2.23 -14.21 -11.33
CA GLY A 113 -3.47 -14.98 -11.38
C GLY A 113 -4.62 -14.12 -11.91
N ASP A 114 -5.67 -13.96 -11.12
CA ASP A 114 -6.84 -13.11 -11.38
C ASP A 114 -6.73 -11.68 -10.77
N GLN A 115 -5.61 -11.38 -10.09
CA GLN A 115 -5.40 -10.11 -9.42
C GLN A 115 -4.53 -9.16 -10.25
N PRO A 116 -4.77 -7.85 -10.19
CA PRO A 116 -3.86 -6.86 -10.75
C PRO A 116 -2.46 -7.00 -10.15
N ALA A 117 -1.44 -6.80 -10.97
CA ALA A 117 -0.05 -6.83 -10.48
C ALA A 117 0.20 -5.73 -9.44
N PRO A 118 1.10 -5.96 -8.45
CA PRO A 118 1.38 -5.02 -7.37
C PRO A 118 1.68 -3.59 -7.82
N PRO A 119 2.42 -3.33 -8.93
CA PRO A 119 2.65 -1.97 -9.40
C PRO A 119 1.36 -1.20 -9.77
N TYR A 120 0.34 -1.89 -10.34
CA TYR A 120 -0.96 -1.26 -10.60
C TYR A 120 -1.74 -1.00 -9.32
N MET A 121 -1.65 -1.89 -8.32
CA MET A 121 -2.26 -1.68 -7.00
C MET A 121 -1.64 -0.46 -6.30
N GLN A 122 -0.31 -0.34 -6.32
CA GLN A 122 0.40 0.81 -5.74
C GLN A 122 0.02 2.11 -6.44
N LEU A 123 -0.04 2.12 -7.77
CA LEU A 123 -0.48 3.29 -8.54
C LEU A 123 -1.93 3.68 -8.21
N ALA A 124 -2.83 2.70 -8.12
CA ALA A 124 -4.23 2.93 -7.76
C ALA A 124 -4.35 3.53 -6.34
N GLN A 125 -3.54 3.07 -5.38
CA GLN A 125 -3.50 3.63 -4.02
C GLN A 125 -3.02 5.08 -4.01
N LEU A 126 -1.96 5.41 -4.77
CA LEU A 126 -1.48 6.79 -4.91
C LEU A 126 -2.56 7.71 -5.52
N ILE A 127 -3.24 7.27 -6.57
CA ILE A 127 -4.34 8.02 -7.19
C ILE A 127 -5.46 8.26 -6.17
N ARG A 128 -5.89 7.20 -5.46
CA ARG A 128 -7.06 7.23 -4.57
C ARG A 128 -6.81 8.01 -3.28
N TYR A 129 -5.67 7.78 -2.63
CA TYR A 129 -5.44 8.25 -1.26
C TYR A 129 -4.50 9.45 -1.17
N GLU A 130 -3.63 9.65 -2.17
CA GLU A 130 -2.75 10.82 -2.26
C GLU A 130 -3.22 11.84 -3.31
N GLN A 131 -4.34 11.55 -4.00
CA GLN A 131 -5.00 12.44 -4.97
C GLN A 131 -4.09 12.87 -6.13
N VAL A 132 -3.11 12.06 -6.48
CA VAL A 132 -2.26 12.29 -7.65
C VAL A 132 -3.03 11.99 -8.95
N LYS A 133 -2.60 12.59 -10.05
CA LYS A 133 -3.24 12.43 -11.35
C LYS A 133 -2.25 11.82 -12.34
N VAL A 134 -2.64 10.72 -12.97
CA VAL A 134 -1.84 10.07 -14.01
C VAL A 134 -2.71 9.77 -15.25
N SER A 135 -2.06 9.71 -16.40
CA SER A 135 -2.70 9.30 -17.65
C SER A 135 -2.17 7.91 -18.02
N LEU A 136 -2.85 6.87 -17.55
CA LEU A 136 -2.60 5.48 -17.91
C LEU A 136 -3.96 4.79 -18.13
N ASP A 137 -4.27 4.44 -19.39
CA ASP A 137 -5.42 3.61 -19.72
C ASP A 137 -4.96 2.15 -19.83
N HIS A 138 -5.25 1.36 -18.79
CA HIS A 138 -4.87 -0.04 -18.72
C HIS A 138 -5.89 -0.85 -17.91
N PRO A 139 -6.33 -2.05 -18.39
CA PRO A 139 -7.34 -2.87 -17.71
C PRO A 139 -6.97 -3.22 -16.26
N GLN A 140 -5.68 -3.49 -15.97
CA GLN A 140 -5.24 -3.79 -14.60
C GLN A 140 -5.34 -2.58 -13.66
N LEU A 141 -5.16 -1.35 -14.14
CA LEU A 141 -5.36 -0.16 -13.31
C LEU A 141 -6.85 0.01 -12.98
N THR A 142 -7.73 -0.19 -13.97
CA THR A 142 -9.18 -0.20 -13.75
C THR A 142 -9.60 -1.27 -12.74
N ALA A 143 -9.07 -2.49 -12.85
CA ALA A 143 -9.32 -3.58 -11.91
C ALA A 143 -8.77 -3.26 -10.50
N ALA A 144 -7.59 -2.65 -10.40
CA ALA A 144 -7.01 -2.21 -9.13
C ALA A 144 -7.87 -1.15 -8.45
N MET A 145 -8.37 -0.17 -9.19
CA MET A 145 -9.31 0.84 -8.66
C MET A 145 -10.62 0.21 -8.17
N ALA A 146 -11.18 -0.74 -8.94
CA ALA A 146 -12.40 -1.47 -8.55
C ALA A 146 -12.17 -2.30 -7.27
N LYS A 147 -10.99 -2.95 -7.13
CA LYS A 147 -10.62 -3.68 -5.91
C LYS A 147 -10.55 -2.74 -4.70
N LEU A 148 -9.96 -1.57 -4.84
CA LEU A 148 -9.94 -0.57 -3.75
C LEU A 148 -11.35 -0.11 -3.36
N ASP A 149 -12.26 0.04 -4.32
CA ASP A 149 -13.66 0.39 -4.04
C ASP A 149 -14.40 -0.73 -3.30
N GLU A 150 -14.15 -1.99 -3.66
CA GLU A 150 -14.68 -3.15 -2.96
C GLU A 150 -14.14 -3.24 -1.53
N ASP A 151 -12.81 -3.10 -1.36
CA ASP A 151 -12.18 -3.10 -0.04
C ASP A 151 -12.72 -1.98 0.86
N ASN A 152 -12.97 -0.79 0.29
CA ASN A 152 -13.56 0.32 1.04
C ASN A 152 -15.00 0.02 1.47
N LYS A 153 -15.81 -0.64 0.64
CA LYS A 153 -17.17 -1.09 1.01
C LYS A 153 -17.12 -2.13 2.14
N ILE A 154 -16.16 -3.06 2.09
CA ILE A 154 -15.97 -4.06 3.14
C ILE A 154 -15.59 -3.39 4.45
N ARG A 155 -14.58 -2.52 4.45
CA ARG A 155 -14.10 -1.76 5.62
C ARG A 155 -15.18 -0.84 6.19
N GLN A 156 -15.99 -0.23 5.32
CA GLN A 156 -17.15 0.59 5.74
C GLN A 156 -18.19 -0.22 6.53
N ASN A 157 -18.39 -1.48 6.18
CA ASN A 157 -19.37 -2.37 6.80
C ASN A 157 -18.75 -3.29 7.86
N ALA A 158 -17.43 -3.28 8.00
CA ALA A 158 -16.73 -4.09 8.97
C ALA A 158 -17.14 -3.73 10.40
N ASP A 159 -17.24 -4.75 11.24
CA ASP A 159 -17.44 -4.60 12.65
C ASP A 159 -16.59 -5.63 13.40
N PHE A 160 -16.25 -5.32 14.61
CA PHE A 160 -15.56 -6.24 15.49
C PHE A 160 -15.89 -5.95 16.95
N THR A 161 -15.66 -6.95 17.76
CA THR A 161 -15.60 -6.81 19.21
C THR A 161 -14.32 -7.48 19.68
N LEU A 162 -13.40 -6.69 20.22
CA LEU A 162 -12.11 -7.16 20.77
C LEU A 162 -11.93 -6.65 22.19
N THR A 163 -11.08 -7.35 22.95
CA THR A 163 -10.75 -6.99 24.32
C THR A 163 -9.37 -6.32 24.35
N ASP A 164 -9.23 -5.22 25.09
CA ASP A 164 -7.95 -4.58 25.30
C ASP A 164 -7.11 -5.28 26.37
N LEU A 165 -5.86 -4.82 26.52
CA LEU A 165 -4.92 -5.38 27.51
C LEU A 165 -5.35 -5.22 28.98
N GLN A 166 -6.37 -4.39 29.28
CA GLN A 166 -6.97 -4.16 30.57
C GLN A 166 -8.24 -4.98 30.80
N GLY A 167 -8.67 -5.76 29.82
CA GLY A 167 -9.87 -6.59 29.88
C GLY A 167 -11.16 -5.87 29.49
N LYS A 168 -11.10 -4.62 29.01
CA LYS A 168 -12.27 -3.89 28.53
C LYS A 168 -12.60 -4.32 27.10
N SER A 169 -13.89 -4.60 26.84
CA SER A 169 -14.39 -4.90 25.50
C SER A 169 -14.68 -3.63 24.71
N TRP A 170 -14.29 -3.64 23.43
CA TRP A 170 -14.47 -2.56 22.45
C TRP A 170 -15.16 -3.09 21.20
N SER A 171 -16.24 -2.45 20.78
CA SER A 171 -16.96 -2.75 19.53
C SER A 171 -16.98 -1.51 18.64
N LEU A 172 -16.62 -1.65 17.37
CA LEU A 172 -16.61 -0.52 16.45
C LEU A 172 -18.00 0.12 16.30
N LYS A 173 -19.04 -0.71 16.18
CA LYS A 173 -20.44 -0.22 16.11
C LYS A 173 -20.89 0.52 17.35
N ALA A 174 -20.44 0.11 18.53
CA ALA A 174 -20.81 0.75 19.79
C ALA A 174 -20.17 2.14 19.97
N LEU A 175 -19.23 2.51 19.11
CA LEU A 175 -18.54 3.81 19.15
C LEU A 175 -19.19 4.88 18.25
N ARG A 176 -20.39 4.65 17.74
CA ARG A 176 -21.17 5.70 17.06
C ARG A 176 -21.27 6.96 17.93
N GLY A 177 -21.19 8.13 17.33
CA GLY A 177 -21.07 9.43 18.03
C GLY A 177 -19.63 9.83 18.38
N LYS A 178 -18.65 8.95 18.18
CA LYS A 178 -17.21 9.21 18.33
C LYS A 178 -16.52 9.23 16.97
N VAL A 179 -15.44 9.97 16.88
CA VAL A 179 -14.46 9.78 15.80
C VAL A 179 -13.56 8.62 16.19
N VAL A 180 -13.48 7.60 15.34
CA VAL A 180 -12.71 6.39 15.65
C VAL A 180 -11.57 6.22 14.65
N MET A 181 -10.35 6.10 15.17
CA MET A 181 -9.20 5.66 14.38
C MET A 181 -8.85 4.22 14.74
N VAL A 182 -8.87 3.34 13.75
CA VAL A 182 -8.43 1.95 13.88
C VAL A 182 -7.03 1.85 13.28
N ASN A 183 -6.05 1.50 14.10
CA ASN A 183 -4.63 1.38 13.72
C ASN A 183 -4.20 -0.09 13.82
N PHE A 184 -3.76 -0.70 12.72
CA PHE A 184 -3.19 -2.04 12.70
C PHE A 184 -1.67 -1.95 12.75
N TRP A 185 -1.06 -2.69 13.70
CA TRP A 185 0.35 -2.60 14.00
C TRP A 185 0.93 -3.89 14.59
N ALA A 186 2.26 -3.99 14.68
CA ALA A 186 2.94 -5.09 15.37
C ALA A 186 4.25 -4.61 16.03
N THR A 187 4.76 -5.37 17.00
CA THR A 187 5.97 -5.02 17.77
C THR A 187 7.23 -4.99 16.90
N TRP A 188 7.31 -5.85 15.90
CA TRP A 188 8.42 -5.94 14.94
C TRP A 188 8.35 -4.88 13.82
N CYS A 189 7.21 -4.18 13.66
CA CYS A 189 7.00 -3.19 12.63
C CYS A 189 7.63 -1.86 13.02
N GLN A 190 8.82 -1.56 12.49
CA GLN A 190 9.52 -0.31 12.80
C GLN A 190 8.76 0.96 12.38
N PRO A 191 8.12 1.05 11.18
CA PRO A 191 7.29 2.20 10.84
C PRO A 191 6.11 2.39 11.79
N CYS A 192 5.45 1.28 12.23
CA CYS A 192 4.37 1.35 13.20
C CYS A 192 4.84 1.98 14.52
N ARG A 193 6.00 1.57 15.01
CA ARG A 193 6.59 2.10 16.25
C ARG A 193 6.93 3.59 16.15
N ARG A 194 7.27 4.08 14.95
CA ARG A 194 7.54 5.50 14.71
C ARG A 194 6.28 6.36 14.82
N GLU A 195 5.12 5.86 14.37
CA GLU A 195 3.87 6.64 14.43
C GLU A 195 3.18 6.60 15.80
N MET A 196 3.50 5.61 16.66
CA MET A 196 2.85 5.47 17.98
C MET A 196 2.94 6.73 18.87
N PRO A 197 4.07 7.46 18.98
CA PRO A 197 4.12 8.70 19.73
C PRO A 197 3.19 9.80 19.21
N ASP A 198 3.06 9.91 17.89
CA ASP A 198 2.17 10.86 17.24
C ASP A 198 0.71 10.52 17.51
N LEU A 199 0.35 9.22 17.38
CA LEU A 199 -0.98 8.72 17.73
C LEU A 199 -1.31 8.97 19.20
N ASP A 200 -0.38 8.76 20.11
CA ASP A 200 -0.57 9.01 21.54
C ASP A 200 -0.76 10.50 21.85
N ALA A 201 0.01 11.36 21.21
CA ALA A 201 -0.16 12.81 21.33
C ALA A 201 -1.53 13.28 20.83
N LEU A 202 -1.99 12.76 19.68
CA LEU A 202 -3.30 13.07 19.12
C LEU A 202 -4.44 12.52 19.99
N TYR A 203 -4.30 11.30 20.52
CA TYR A 203 -5.28 10.76 21.45
C TYR A 203 -5.43 11.64 22.70
N LYS A 204 -4.32 12.02 23.34
CA LYS A 204 -4.33 12.92 24.50
C LYS A 204 -4.99 14.27 24.20
N ARG A 205 -4.74 14.82 22.99
CA ARG A 205 -5.29 16.11 22.56
C ARG A 205 -6.81 16.07 22.32
N PHE A 206 -7.29 14.98 21.68
CA PHE A 206 -8.67 14.95 21.15
C PHE A 206 -9.62 13.98 21.85
N LYS A 207 -9.18 13.15 22.80
CA LYS A 207 -10.05 12.19 23.52
C LYS A 207 -11.27 12.85 24.17
N ASP A 208 -11.12 14.02 24.76
CA ASP A 208 -12.19 14.76 25.40
C ASP A 208 -13.14 15.41 24.37
N GLN A 209 -12.70 15.54 23.12
CA GLN A 209 -13.53 15.93 21.96
C GLN A 209 -14.17 14.72 21.26
N GLY A 210 -13.97 13.51 21.78
CA GLY A 210 -14.58 12.29 21.31
C GLY A 210 -13.76 11.47 20.35
N LEU A 211 -12.43 11.67 20.27
CA LEU A 211 -11.54 10.76 19.55
C LEU A 211 -11.34 9.46 20.34
N VAL A 212 -11.48 8.34 19.67
CA VAL A 212 -11.07 7.01 20.14
C VAL A 212 -10.03 6.47 19.16
N ILE A 213 -8.85 6.04 19.66
CA ILE A 213 -7.86 5.31 18.87
C ILE A 213 -7.84 3.87 19.37
N LEU A 214 -7.98 2.90 18.47
CA LEU A 214 -7.92 1.47 18.75
C LEU A 214 -6.70 0.87 18.03
N GLY A 215 -5.63 0.59 18.78
CA GLY A 215 -4.44 -0.08 18.24
C GLY A 215 -4.65 -1.59 18.26
N ILE A 216 -4.74 -2.23 17.09
CA ILE A 216 -5.00 -3.67 16.95
C ILE A 216 -3.71 -4.38 16.56
N SER A 217 -3.31 -5.39 17.35
CA SER A 217 -2.19 -6.29 17.05
C SER A 217 -2.65 -7.74 17.04
N ASP A 218 -2.14 -8.52 16.10
CA ASP A 218 -2.39 -9.96 16.01
C ASP A 218 -1.38 -10.80 16.82
N GLU A 219 -0.48 -10.14 17.55
CA GLU A 219 0.54 -10.79 18.37
C GLU A 219 0.03 -11.18 19.76
N GLU A 220 0.78 -12.09 20.38
CA GLU A 220 0.54 -12.51 21.75
C GLU A 220 0.69 -11.36 22.77
N ALA A 221 -0.19 -11.33 23.76
CA ALA A 221 -0.22 -10.29 24.80
C ALA A 221 1.13 -10.03 25.48
N ALA A 222 1.94 -11.07 25.68
CA ALA A 222 3.25 -10.96 26.32
C ALA A 222 4.21 -10.07 25.52
N LYS A 223 4.29 -10.27 24.19
CA LYS A 223 5.14 -9.48 23.29
C LYS A 223 4.70 -8.02 23.24
N VAL A 224 3.39 -7.81 23.11
CA VAL A 224 2.79 -6.47 23.09
C VAL A 224 3.08 -5.73 24.37
N LYS A 225 2.85 -6.36 25.54
CA LYS A 225 3.13 -5.78 26.87
C LYS A 225 4.62 -5.45 27.06
N GLN A 226 5.52 -6.29 26.55
CA GLN A 226 6.96 -6.04 26.63
C GLN A 226 7.32 -4.74 25.90
N LEU A 227 6.88 -4.55 24.65
CA LEU A 227 7.13 -3.30 23.92
C LEU A 227 6.51 -2.09 24.64
N LEU A 228 5.27 -2.22 25.12
CA LEU A 228 4.56 -1.12 25.79
C LEU A 228 5.14 -0.73 27.16
N ALA A 229 5.97 -1.57 27.76
CA ALA A 229 6.76 -1.21 28.94
C ALA A 229 7.85 -0.17 28.59
N GLU A 230 8.40 -0.25 27.38
CA GLU A 230 9.42 0.67 26.85
C GLU A 230 8.77 1.89 26.14
N GLN A 231 7.73 1.63 25.33
CA GLN A 231 7.06 2.63 24.51
C GLN A 231 5.58 2.77 24.93
N LYS A 232 5.34 3.55 26.01
CA LYS A 232 4.01 3.74 26.58
C LYS A 232 3.09 4.51 25.63
N VAL A 233 1.86 4.01 25.52
CA VAL A 233 0.75 4.71 24.86
C VAL A 233 -0.45 4.79 25.79
N SER A 234 -1.30 5.80 25.64
CA SER A 234 -2.47 6.01 26.48
C SER A 234 -3.79 5.61 25.82
N TYR A 235 -3.77 5.27 24.52
CA TYR A 235 -4.94 4.76 23.81
C TYR A 235 -5.07 3.22 23.95
N PRO A 236 -6.30 2.68 23.82
CA PRO A 236 -6.55 1.23 23.92
C PRO A 236 -5.75 0.40 22.92
N ILE A 237 -5.13 -0.67 23.43
CA ILE A 237 -4.44 -1.68 22.62
C ILE A 237 -5.23 -2.98 22.70
N LEU A 238 -5.75 -3.43 21.56
CA LEU A 238 -6.60 -4.58 21.38
C LEU A 238 -5.81 -5.74 20.78
N LEU A 239 -6.20 -6.96 21.12
CA LEU A 239 -5.55 -8.17 20.60
C LEU A 239 -6.48 -8.92 19.66
N ASP A 240 -5.94 -9.30 18.50
CA ASP A 240 -6.59 -10.12 17.44
C ASP A 240 -5.76 -11.38 17.14
N PRO A 241 -5.54 -12.29 18.13
CA PRO A 241 -4.59 -13.40 17.99
C PRO A 241 -4.97 -14.42 16.91
N GLY A 242 -6.18 -14.37 16.40
CA GLY A 242 -6.64 -15.22 15.29
C GLY A 242 -6.72 -14.49 13.96
N ARG A 243 -6.23 -13.23 13.87
CA ARG A 243 -6.25 -12.37 12.67
C ARG A 243 -7.64 -12.12 12.06
N LYS A 244 -8.73 -12.44 12.78
CA LYS A 244 -10.10 -12.32 12.24
C LYS A 244 -10.46 -10.89 11.86
N VAL A 245 -10.03 -9.93 12.67
CA VAL A 245 -10.26 -8.50 12.36
C VAL A 245 -9.31 -8.03 11.28
N ASN A 246 -8.05 -8.47 11.30
CA ASN A 246 -7.10 -8.23 10.21
C ASN A 246 -7.66 -8.73 8.85
N GLU A 247 -8.22 -9.94 8.81
CA GLU A 247 -8.84 -10.53 7.62
C GLU A 247 -10.10 -9.77 7.20
N ALA A 248 -10.98 -9.44 8.16
CA ALA A 248 -12.19 -8.67 7.90
C ALA A 248 -11.90 -7.28 7.31
N PHE A 249 -10.78 -6.67 7.66
CA PHE A 249 -10.30 -5.41 7.12
C PHE A 249 -9.41 -5.57 5.88
N ARG A 250 -9.13 -6.80 5.44
CA ARG A 250 -8.21 -7.11 4.34
C ARG A 250 -6.86 -6.44 4.53
N ILE A 251 -6.23 -6.66 5.70
CA ILE A 251 -4.91 -6.10 6.02
C ILE A 251 -3.83 -6.96 5.39
N GLU A 252 -3.21 -6.43 4.34
CA GLU A 252 -2.09 -7.04 3.61
C GLU A 252 -0.73 -6.51 4.09
N GLY A 253 -0.70 -5.32 4.71
CA GLY A 253 0.52 -4.67 5.23
C GLY A 253 0.22 -3.72 6.37
N ILE A 254 1.24 -3.47 7.20
CA ILE A 254 1.17 -2.56 8.35
C ILE A 254 2.35 -1.55 8.32
N PRO A 255 2.16 -0.34 8.90
CA PRO A 255 0.96 0.15 9.58
C PRO A 255 -0.21 0.42 8.63
N LYS A 256 -1.43 0.31 9.16
CA LYS A 256 -2.63 0.69 8.41
C LYS A 256 -3.58 1.42 9.33
N ASN A 257 -4.08 2.58 8.89
CA ASN A 257 -4.94 3.43 9.68
C ASN A 257 -6.25 3.70 8.93
N PHE A 258 -7.39 3.58 9.63
CA PHE A 258 -8.73 3.88 9.13
C PHE A 258 -9.39 4.87 10.06
N VAL A 259 -9.97 5.96 9.53
CA VAL A 259 -10.69 6.96 10.32
C VAL A 259 -12.16 6.93 9.97
N TYR A 260 -12.98 6.74 10.98
CA TYR A 260 -14.43 6.79 10.90
C TYR A 260 -14.92 8.07 11.59
N ASP A 261 -15.88 8.77 10.96
CA ASP A 261 -16.54 9.91 11.55
C ASP A 261 -17.57 9.49 12.63
N ARG A 262 -18.27 10.46 13.20
CA ARG A 262 -19.27 10.21 14.26
C ARG A 262 -20.45 9.37 13.78
N GLU A 263 -20.79 9.45 12.52
CA GLU A 263 -21.83 8.65 11.86
C GLU A 263 -21.33 7.23 11.54
N GLY A 264 -20.01 6.97 11.76
CA GLY A 264 -19.32 5.72 11.46
C GLY A 264 -19.11 5.52 9.97
N LYS A 265 -18.99 6.58 9.21
CA LYS A 265 -18.56 6.55 7.82
C LYS A 265 -17.04 6.51 7.79
N LEU A 266 -16.47 5.62 6.99
CA LEU A 266 -15.04 5.60 6.69
C LEU A 266 -14.70 6.82 5.83
N VAL A 267 -13.98 7.79 6.39
CA VAL A 267 -13.67 9.06 5.74
C VAL A 267 -12.22 9.19 5.31
N ALA A 268 -11.29 8.49 5.98
CA ALA A 268 -9.88 8.51 5.60
C ALA A 268 -9.19 7.16 5.90
N GLN A 269 -8.14 6.86 5.14
CA GLN A 269 -7.25 5.73 5.41
C GLN A 269 -5.83 6.03 4.94
N SER A 270 -4.84 5.36 5.55
CA SER A 270 -3.44 5.48 5.14
C SER A 270 -3.06 4.40 4.13
N ILE A 271 -2.06 4.65 3.30
CA ILE A 271 -1.36 3.62 2.54
C ILE A 271 -0.35 2.93 3.47
N ASP A 272 0.50 3.73 4.11
CA ASP A 272 1.56 3.31 5.04
C ASP A 272 1.64 4.26 6.25
N MET A 273 2.83 4.32 6.88
CA MET A 273 3.13 5.19 8.01
C MET A 273 2.77 6.65 7.72
N ARG A 274 2.19 7.32 8.72
CA ARG A 274 1.83 8.73 8.67
C ARG A 274 2.56 9.56 9.71
N THR A 275 2.84 10.80 9.36
CA THR A 275 3.31 11.82 10.30
C THR A 275 2.13 12.43 11.07
N GLN A 276 2.41 13.10 12.17
CA GLN A 276 1.38 13.80 12.96
C GLN A 276 0.57 14.78 12.09
N LYS A 277 1.21 15.50 11.18
CA LYS A 277 0.54 16.43 10.25
C LYS A 277 -0.47 15.72 9.34
N GLN A 278 -0.09 14.56 8.80
CA GLN A 278 -0.97 13.76 7.96
C GLN A 278 -2.13 13.16 8.76
N PHE A 279 -1.89 12.69 9.98
CA PHE A 279 -2.96 12.25 10.89
C PHE A 279 -3.95 13.36 11.21
N LEU A 280 -3.48 14.59 11.47
CA LEU A 280 -4.35 15.76 11.68
C LEU A 280 -5.23 16.01 10.44
N ALA A 281 -4.68 15.89 9.24
CA ALA A 281 -5.46 16.03 8.01
C ALA A 281 -6.51 14.91 7.85
N MET A 282 -6.20 13.68 8.27
CA MET A 282 -7.18 12.58 8.28
C MET A 282 -8.29 12.82 9.33
N LEU A 283 -7.94 13.29 10.53
CA LEU A 283 -8.90 13.60 11.58
C LEU A 283 -9.80 14.79 11.22
N ALA A 284 -9.28 15.77 10.49
CA ALA A 284 -10.06 16.91 9.99
C ALA A 284 -11.20 16.47 9.05
N GLN A 285 -11.00 15.40 8.25
CA GLN A 285 -12.04 14.80 7.41
C GLN A 285 -13.18 14.17 8.26
N ALA A 286 -12.89 13.80 9.51
CA ALA A 286 -13.87 13.31 10.47
C ALA A 286 -14.45 14.41 11.40
N GLY A 287 -14.12 15.70 11.14
CA GLY A 287 -14.62 16.85 11.89
C GLY A 287 -13.89 17.11 13.22
N LEU A 288 -12.60 16.73 13.34
CA LEU A 288 -11.70 17.09 14.43
C LEU A 288 -10.61 18.05 13.93
N HIS A 289 -10.45 19.24 14.56
CA HIS A 289 -9.53 20.29 14.14
C HIS A 289 -8.64 20.79 15.27
#